data_9cc4cab58a18e1130695c9a3c3e19dff
#
_entry.id   9cc4cab58a18e1130695c9a3c3e19dff
#
_cell.length_a   1.000
_cell.length_b   1.000
_cell.length_c   1.000
_cell.angle_alpha   90.00
_cell.angle_beta   90.00
_cell.angle_gamma   90.00
#
_symmetry.space_group_name_H-M   'P 1'
#
loop_
_entity.id
_entity.type
_entity.pdbx_description
1 polymer ?
#
loop_
_entity_poly.entity_id
_entity_poly.type
_entity_poly.pdbx_seq_one_letter_code
_entity_poly.pdbx_strand_id
1 'polypeptide(L)'
;MKKSELTKAKLVKAVVDLINSGQKISVGSISKQAKTAYGSFYRYFNNLDEVHEAAIIQVVLERADSLEKELESEKSNLFKVYYGWFVAIDLYKDTYTANWLIENPNSINQAWAMTTPLTKSWLKEAIKSKEEPGLTDENLRHFKLASSYIYWTYQHALRELLRGRKTIHVFADLMN
;
A
#
# COMPACT_ATOMS: atom_id res chain seq x y z
N MET A 1 18.63 -0.29 -17.89
CA MET A 1 18.50 0.60 -16.70
C MET A 1 19.78 1.42 -16.56
N LYS A 2 19.67 2.75 -16.41
CA LYS A 2 20.86 3.62 -16.24
C LYS A 2 21.49 3.37 -14.86
N LYS A 3 22.81 3.53 -14.71
CA LYS A 3 23.54 3.34 -13.44
C LYS A 3 22.96 4.16 -12.28
N SER A 4 22.42 5.35 -12.58
CA SER A 4 21.75 6.23 -11.62
C SER A 4 20.44 5.62 -11.08
N GLU A 5 19.62 5.05 -11.95
CA GLU A 5 18.35 4.39 -11.58
C GLU A 5 18.60 3.17 -10.71
N LEU A 6 19.66 2.40 -11.02
CA LEU A 6 20.06 1.25 -10.20
C LEU A 6 20.46 1.68 -8.79
N THR A 7 21.17 2.80 -8.64
CA THR A 7 21.58 3.30 -7.32
C THR A 7 20.39 3.80 -6.54
N LYS A 8 19.45 4.53 -7.17
CA LYS A 8 18.21 4.97 -6.53
C LYS A 8 17.40 3.77 -6.02
N ALA A 9 17.21 2.74 -6.86
CA ALA A 9 16.51 1.53 -6.49
C ALA A 9 17.17 0.79 -5.31
N LYS A 10 18.50 0.73 -5.25
CA LYS A 10 19.23 0.14 -4.11
C LYS A 10 18.99 0.89 -2.81
N LEU A 11 18.92 2.22 -2.84
CA LEU A 11 18.63 3.03 -1.66
C LEU A 11 17.19 2.79 -1.16
N VAL A 12 16.22 2.76 -2.07
CA VAL A 12 14.82 2.46 -1.74
C VAL A 12 14.69 1.05 -1.15
N LYS A 13 15.28 0.04 -1.80
CA LYS A 13 15.28 -1.33 -1.29
C LYS A 13 15.92 -1.43 0.10
N ALA A 14 17.00 -0.70 0.35
CA ALA A 14 17.65 -0.68 1.66
C ALA A 14 16.71 -0.15 2.75
N VAL A 15 15.85 0.82 2.45
CA VAL A 15 14.83 1.29 3.40
C VAL A 15 13.81 0.20 3.67
N VAL A 16 13.31 -0.47 2.65
CA VAL A 16 12.37 -1.60 2.81
C VAL A 16 12.97 -2.69 3.69
N ASP A 17 14.23 -3.07 3.44
CA ASP A 17 14.93 -4.10 4.22
C ASP A 17 15.12 -3.67 5.70
N LEU A 18 15.42 -2.39 5.96
CA LEU A 18 15.55 -1.83 7.30
C LEU A 18 14.20 -1.79 8.04
N ILE A 19 13.11 -1.42 7.36
CA ILE A 19 11.74 -1.46 7.90
C ILE A 19 11.42 -2.90 8.33
N ASN A 20 11.58 -3.86 7.43
CA ASN A 20 11.26 -5.26 7.66
C ASN A 20 12.09 -5.90 8.79
N SER A 21 13.29 -5.40 9.03
CA SER A 21 14.18 -5.89 10.10
C SER A 21 14.05 -5.12 11.43
N GLY A 22 13.16 -4.11 11.50
CA GLY A 22 12.98 -3.28 12.69
C GLY A 22 14.20 -2.44 13.07
N GLN A 23 15.11 -2.20 12.12
CA GLN A 23 16.34 -1.46 12.37
C GLN A 23 16.11 0.05 12.23
N LYS A 24 16.93 0.82 12.95
CA LYS A 24 16.89 2.29 12.89
C LYS A 24 17.20 2.79 11.48
N ILE A 25 16.29 3.61 10.94
CA ILE A 25 16.42 4.22 9.63
C ILE A 25 17.14 5.57 9.77
N SER A 26 18.22 5.71 9.02
CA SER A 26 19.04 6.93 8.92
C SER A 26 19.79 6.91 7.60
N VAL A 27 20.26 8.06 7.13
CA VAL A 27 21.08 8.11 5.91
C VAL A 27 22.28 7.18 5.99
N GLY A 28 22.89 7.06 7.19
CA GLY A 28 24.03 6.17 7.42
C GLY A 28 23.66 4.69 7.27
N SER A 29 22.56 4.24 7.92
CA SER A 29 22.10 2.85 7.82
C SER A 29 21.65 2.49 6.41
N ILE A 30 20.93 3.40 5.73
CA ILE A 30 20.49 3.22 4.34
C ILE A 30 21.70 3.07 3.41
N SER A 31 22.69 4.00 3.50
CA SER A 31 23.88 3.96 2.66
C SER A 31 24.72 2.69 2.88
N LYS A 32 24.83 2.25 4.14
CA LYS A 32 25.51 1.01 4.50
C LYS A 32 24.81 -0.21 3.91
N GLN A 33 23.49 -0.30 4.09
CA GLN A 33 22.67 -1.41 3.57
C GLN A 33 22.68 -1.45 2.04
N ALA A 34 22.57 -0.28 1.38
CA ALA A 34 22.62 -0.15 -0.08
C ALA A 34 24.03 -0.34 -0.67
N LYS A 35 25.06 -0.46 0.17
CA LYS A 35 26.48 -0.50 -0.23
C LYS A 35 26.86 0.69 -1.13
N THR A 36 26.47 1.90 -0.71
CA THR A 36 26.75 3.16 -1.40
C THR A 36 27.48 4.13 -0.49
N ALA A 37 28.18 5.12 -1.07
CA ALA A 37 28.77 6.18 -0.27
C ALA A 37 27.67 7.07 0.35
N TYR A 38 27.89 7.56 1.58
CA TYR A 38 26.96 8.43 2.31
C TYR A 38 26.46 9.61 1.46
N GLY A 39 27.36 10.31 0.78
CA GLY A 39 27.02 11.43 -0.11
C GLY A 39 26.20 11.04 -1.34
N SER A 40 26.15 9.75 -1.70
CA SER A 40 25.34 9.28 -2.82
C SER A 40 23.85 9.38 -2.53
N PHE A 41 23.43 9.32 -1.28
CA PHE A 41 22.04 9.49 -0.88
C PHE A 41 21.47 10.83 -1.37
N TYR A 42 22.16 11.92 -1.09
CA TYR A 42 21.72 13.29 -1.42
C TYR A 42 21.70 13.64 -2.91
N ARG A 43 22.19 12.74 -3.78
CA ARG A 43 22.02 12.86 -5.24
C ARG A 43 20.63 12.42 -5.69
N TYR A 44 19.92 11.64 -4.88
CA TYR A 44 18.65 11.01 -5.26
C TYR A 44 17.48 11.41 -4.37
N PHE A 45 17.76 11.80 -3.13
CA PHE A 45 16.74 12.15 -2.12
C PHE A 45 17.23 13.35 -1.32
N ASN A 46 16.35 14.34 -1.13
CA ASN A 46 16.66 15.53 -0.35
C ASN A 46 16.63 15.27 1.15
N ASN A 47 15.78 14.34 1.60
CA ASN A 47 15.57 13.99 3.01
C ASN A 47 15.15 12.52 3.16
N LEU A 48 14.97 12.10 4.41
CA LEU A 48 14.52 10.75 4.74
C LEU A 48 13.08 10.49 4.31
N ASP A 49 12.19 11.50 4.36
CA ASP A 49 10.78 11.33 4.03
C ASP A 49 10.58 10.95 2.57
N GLU A 50 11.35 11.55 1.64
CA GLU A 50 11.29 11.21 0.21
C GLU A 50 11.67 9.75 -0.07
N VAL A 51 12.70 9.23 0.60
CA VAL A 51 13.08 7.82 0.40
C VAL A 51 12.12 6.87 1.09
N HIS A 52 11.55 7.25 2.24
CA HIS A 52 10.49 6.49 2.90
C HIS A 52 9.26 6.39 2.02
N GLU A 53 8.80 7.51 1.46
CA GLU A 53 7.68 7.53 0.54
C GLU A 53 7.92 6.60 -0.66
N ALA A 54 9.10 6.69 -1.28
CA ALA A 54 9.47 5.81 -2.39
C ALA A 54 9.50 4.33 -1.97
N ALA A 55 9.97 4.02 -0.76
CA ALA A 55 9.99 2.65 -0.23
C ALA A 55 8.58 2.10 0.01
N ILE A 56 7.69 2.88 0.58
CA ILE A 56 6.30 2.47 0.82
C ILE A 56 5.54 2.26 -0.49
N ILE A 57 5.71 3.17 -1.46
CA ILE A 57 5.16 3.00 -2.80
C ILE A 57 5.66 1.69 -3.43
N GLN A 58 6.95 1.39 -3.30
CA GLN A 58 7.52 0.14 -3.83
C GLN A 58 6.90 -1.09 -3.16
N VAL A 59 6.77 -1.11 -1.83
CA VAL A 59 6.14 -2.21 -1.08
C VAL A 59 4.70 -2.44 -1.54
N VAL A 60 3.93 -1.36 -1.71
CA VAL A 60 2.54 -1.45 -2.18
C VAL A 60 2.46 -2.02 -3.59
N LEU A 61 3.34 -1.59 -4.51
CA LEU A 61 3.37 -2.09 -5.88
C LEU A 61 3.80 -3.56 -5.94
N GLU A 62 4.85 -3.95 -5.21
CA GLU A 62 5.30 -5.34 -5.12
C GLU A 62 4.18 -6.25 -4.56
N ARG A 63 3.42 -5.75 -3.59
CA ARG A 63 2.29 -6.50 -3.04
C ARG A 63 1.12 -6.59 -4.02
N ALA A 64 0.83 -5.54 -4.78
CA ALA A 64 -0.18 -5.56 -5.83
C ALA A 64 0.17 -6.57 -6.93
N ASP A 65 1.43 -6.60 -7.38
CA ASP A 65 1.92 -7.56 -8.37
C ASP A 65 1.86 -9.01 -7.84
N SER A 66 2.19 -9.21 -6.55
CA SER A 66 2.07 -10.53 -5.91
C SER A 66 0.61 -10.97 -5.82
N LEU A 67 -0.29 -10.05 -5.43
CA LEU A 67 -1.71 -10.30 -5.33
C LEU A 67 -2.32 -10.69 -6.69
N GLU A 68 -1.94 -10.01 -7.75
CA GLU A 68 -2.42 -10.33 -9.10
C GLU A 68 -2.05 -11.77 -9.48
N LYS A 69 -0.82 -12.20 -9.19
CA LYS A 69 -0.37 -13.57 -9.43
C LYS A 69 -1.07 -14.61 -8.53
N GLU A 70 -1.24 -14.29 -7.24
CA GLU A 70 -1.97 -15.15 -6.29
C GLU A 70 -3.41 -15.40 -6.74
N LEU A 71 -4.03 -14.40 -7.37
CA LEU A 71 -5.41 -14.44 -7.84
C LEU A 71 -5.56 -14.82 -9.33
N GLU A 72 -4.48 -15.19 -10.00
CA GLU A 72 -4.53 -15.53 -11.44
C GLU A 72 -5.51 -16.67 -11.74
N SER A 73 -5.56 -17.68 -10.87
CA SER A 73 -6.48 -18.83 -11.00
C SER A 73 -7.88 -18.58 -10.44
N GLU A 74 -8.10 -17.47 -9.73
CA GLU A 74 -9.41 -17.15 -9.16
C GLU A 74 -10.36 -16.69 -10.27
N LYS A 75 -11.55 -17.29 -10.30
CA LYS A 75 -12.56 -17.03 -11.34
C LYS A 75 -13.47 -15.84 -11.00
N SER A 76 -13.75 -15.62 -9.73
CA SER A 76 -14.59 -14.52 -9.30
C SER A 76 -13.81 -13.21 -9.23
N ASN A 77 -14.13 -12.27 -10.10
CA ASN A 77 -13.53 -10.95 -10.08
C ASN A 77 -14.00 -10.13 -8.88
N LEU A 78 -15.22 -10.37 -8.42
CA LEU A 78 -15.74 -9.74 -7.20
C LEU A 78 -14.95 -10.20 -5.97
N PHE A 79 -14.63 -11.49 -5.87
CA PHE A 79 -13.74 -12.00 -4.83
C PHE A 79 -12.37 -11.32 -4.88
N LYS A 80 -11.78 -11.15 -6.08
CA LYS A 80 -10.50 -10.45 -6.26
C LYS A 80 -10.54 -9.03 -5.70
N VAL A 81 -11.65 -8.30 -5.94
CA VAL A 81 -11.84 -6.94 -5.41
C VAL A 81 -11.84 -6.95 -3.87
N TYR A 82 -12.64 -7.80 -3.23
CA TYR A 82 -12.72 -7.89 -1.77
C TYR A 82 -11.41 -8.37 -1.14
N TYR A 83 -10.79 -9.38 -1.74
CA TYR A 83 -9.51 -9.91 -1.26
C TYR A 83 -8.39 -8.87 -1.39
N GLY A 84 -8.38 -8.09 -2.48
CA GLY A 84 -7.43 -7.00 -2.67
C GLY A 84 -7.55 -5.93 -1.57
N TRP A 85 -8.75 -5.60 -1.15
CA TRP A 85 -8.97 -4.70 -0.02
C TRP A 85 -8.51 -5.28 1.31
N PHE A 86 -8.80 -6.57 1.54
CA PHE A 86 -8.35 -7.26 2.75
C PHE A 86 -6.82 -7.30 2.85
N VAL A 87 -6.15 -7.61 1.75
CA VAL A 87 -4.69 -7.63 1.69
C VAL A 87 -4.07 -6.25 1.85
N ALA A 88 -4.73 -5.18 1.36
CA ALA A 88 -4.28 -3.82 1.64
C ALA A 88 -4.24 -3.52 3.15
N ILE A 89 -5.15 -4.13 3.95
CA ILE A 89 -5.12 -4.04 5.41
C ILE A 89 -3.90 -4.77 6.00
N ASP A 90 -3.51 -5.89 5.41
CA ASP A 90 -2.38 -6.71 5.87
C ASP A 90 -1.02 -6.04 5.70
N LEU A 91 -0.88 -5.14 4.71
CA LEU A 91 0.34 -4.34 4.50
C LEU A 91 0.73 -3.49 5.71
N TYR A 92 -0.19 -3.24 6.64
CA TYR A 92 -0.01 -2.33 7.76
C TYR A 92 0.08 -3.02 9.11
N LYS A 93 0.34 -4.32 9.14
CA LYS A 93 0.65 -5.05 10.39
C LYS A 93 1.97 -4.59 11.01
N ASP A 94 2.85 -4.04 10.18
CA ASP A 94 4.06 -3.42 10.68
C ASP A 94 3.76 -2.04 11.28
N THR A 95 4.00 -1.92 12.59
CA THR A 95 3.73 -0.71 13.38
C THR A 95 4.47 0.52 12.84
N TYR A 96 5.67 0.33 12.27
CA TYR A 96 6.46 1.43 11.72
C TYR A 96 5.78 2.01 10.46
N THR A 97 5.44 1.15 9.52
CA THR A 97 4.76 1.54 8.28
C THR A 97 3.40 2.19 8.57
N ALA A 98 2.64 1.61 9.51
CA ALA A 98 1.34 2.15 9.93
C ALA A 98 1.48 3.57 10.53
N ASN A 99 2.42 3.78 11.45
CA ASN A 99 2.67 5.09 12.05
C ASN A 99 3.09 6.11 10.97
N TRP A 100 4.04 5.73 10.11
CA TRP A 100 4.51 6.62 9.06
C TRP A 100 3.38 7.02 8.10
N LEU A 101 2.52 6.10 7.71
CA LEU A 101 1.37 6.37 6.84
C LEU A 101 0.32 7.28 7.51
N ILE A 102 0.09 7.15 8.81
CA ILE A 102 -0.82 8.03 9.56
C ILE A 102 -0.30 9.48 9.58
N GLU A 103 1.01 9.64 9.70
CA GLU A 103 1.67 10.95 9.70
C GLU A 103 1.77 11.54 8.28
N ASN A 104 1.77 10.70 7.24
CA ASN A 104 1.94 11.09 5.83
C ASN A 104 0.78 10.65 4.93
N PRO A 105 -0.44 11.20 5.10
CA PRO A 105 -1.63 10.74 4.40
C PRO A 105 -1.56 10.89 2.87
N ASN A 106 -0.74 11.80 2.35
CA ASN A 106 -0.59 11.99 0.90
C ASN A 106 0.09 10.77 0.22
N SER A 107 1.00 10.11 0.90
CA SER A 107 1.70 8.92 0.36
C SER A 107 0.76 7.73 0.24
N ILE A 108 -0.21 7.60 1.14
CA ILE A 108 -1.29 6.61 1.00
C ILE A 108 -2.14 6.91 -0.23
N ASN A 109 -2.51 8.18 -0.45
CA ASN A 109 -3.30 8.57 -1.62
C ASN A 109 -2.60 8.19 -2.92
N GLN A 110 -1.27 8.37 -3.00
CA GLN A 110 -0.48 7.97 -4.16
C GLN A 110 -0.47 6.44 -4.34
N ALA A 111 -0.14 5.69 -3.28
CA ALA A 111 -0.14 4.22 -3.32
C ALA A 111 -1.51 3.67 -3.73
N TRP A 112 -2.59 4.23 -3.17
CA TRP A 112 -3.96 3.88 -3.51
C TRP A 112 -4.30 4.20 -4.96
N ALA A 113 -3.89 5.36 -5.47
CA ALA A 113 -4.10 5.75 -6.85
C ALA A 113 -3.40 4.80 -7.83
N MET A 114 -2.25 4.25 -7.46
CA MET A 114 -1.51 3.28 -8.30
C MET A 114 -2.17 1.90 -8.33
N THR A 115 -2.82 1.46 -7.27
CA THR A 115 -3.51 0.14 -7.20
C THR A 115 -4.96 0.18 -7.68
N THR A 116 -5.60 1.35 -7.68
CA THR A 116 -6.98 1.55 -8.14
C THR A 116 -7.26 1.03 -9.55
N PRO A 117 -6.37 1.17 -10.56
CA PRO A 117 -6.61 0.64 -11.90
C PRO A 117 -6.84 -0.87 -11.91
N LEU A 118 -6.10 -1.64 -11.11
CA LEU A 118 -6.23 -3.09 -11.01
C LEU A 118 -7.60 -3.48 -10.43
N THR A 119 -7.95 -2.95 -9.27
CA THR A 119 -9.26 -3.19 -8.63
C THR A 119 -10.42 -2.77 -9.52
N LYS A 120 -10.26 -1.65 -10.23
CA LYS A 120 -11.27 -1.16 -11.19
C LYS A 120 -11.43 -2.08 -12.39
N SER A 121 -10.36 -2.72 -12.88
CA SER A 121 -10.44 -3.70 -13.97
C SER A 121 -11.22 -4.94 -13.53
N TRP A 122 -10.94 -5.48 -12.35
CA TRP A 122 -11.69 -6.61 -11.80
C TRP A 122 -13.17 -6.29 -11.60
N LEU A 123 -13.47 -5.10 -11.06
CA LEU A 123 -14.87 -4.69 -10.90
C LEU A 123 -15.61 -4.59 -12.24
N LYS A 124 -14.98 -4.07 -13.29
CA LYS A 124 -15.55 -4.03 -14.64
C LYS A 124 -15.86 -5.43 -15.19
N GLU A 125 -14.93 -6.35 -15.00
CA GLU A 125 -15.14 -7.74 -15.46
C GLU A 125 -16.23 -8.44 -14.62
N ALA A 126 -16.35 -8.19 -13.32
CA ALA A 126 -17.42 -8.71 -12.47
C ALA A 126 -18.81 -8.21 -12.95
N ILE A 127 -18.92 -6.93 -13.31
CA ILE A 127 -20.14 -6.35 -13.88
C ILE A 127 -20.49 -7.01 -15.21
N LYS A 128 -19.51 -7.13 -16.11
CA LYS A 128 -19.68 -7.71 -17.43
C LYS A 128 -20.08 -9.20 -17.37
N SER A 129 -19.51 -9.95 -16.46
CA SER A 129 -19.82 -11.37 -16.23
C SER A 129 -21.06 -11.60 -15.38
N LYS A 130 -21.69 -10.53 -14.89
CA LYS A 130 -22.89 -10.60 -14.01
C LYS A 130 -22.68 -11.49 -12.78
N GLU A 131 -21.50 -11.39 -12.16
CA GLU A 131 -21.17 -12.15 -10.96
C GLU A 131 -22.11 -11.84 -9.78
N GLU A 132 -22.65 -10.62 -9.75
CA GLU A 132 -23.62 -10.19 -8.73
C GLU A 132 -24.78 -9.44 -9.40
N PRO A 133 -26.04 -9.85 -9.22
CA PRO A 133 -27.21 -9.28 -9.91
C PRO A 133 -27.42 -7.77 -9.71
N GLY A 134 -26.96 -7.22 -8.57
CA GLY A 134 -27.08 -5.80 -8.26
C GLY A 134 -25.92 -4.94 -8.75
N LEU A 135 -24.88 -5.54 -9.35
CA LEU A 135 -23.71 -4.83 -9.77
C LEU A 135 -23.90 -4.19 -11.14
N THR A 136 -23.77 -2.87 -11.23
CA THR A 136 -24.06 -2.08 -12.42
C THR A 136 -22.93 -1.09 -12.74
N ASP A 137 -22.98 -0.48 -13.94
CA ASP A 137 -22.07 0.61 -14.33
C ASP A 137 -22.16 1.82 -13.39
N GLU A 138 -23.27 2.01 -12.69
CA GLU A 138 -23.43 3.06 -11.70
C GLU A 138 -22.53 2.80 -10.48
N ASN A 139 -22.40 1.55 -10.04
CA ASN A 139 -21.47 1.15 -8.99
C ASN A 139 -20.01 1.48 -9.39
N LEU A 140 -19.67 1.34 -10.68
CA LEU A 140 -18.36 1.71 -11.17
C LEU A 140 -18.12 3.23 -11.07
N ARG A 141 -19.13 4.04 -11.34
CA ARG A 141 -19.06 5.50 -11.19
C ARG A 141 -18.87 5.91 -9.75
N HIS A 142 -19.52 5.24 -8.82
CA HIS A 142 -19.40 5.46 -7.37
C HIS A 142 -18.15 4.82 -6.75
N PHE A 143 -17.40 4.00 -7.49
CA PHE A 143 -16.20 3.33 -7.00
C PHE A 143 -15.19 4.29 -6.36
N LYS A 144 -15.01 5.49 -6.92
CA LYS A 144 -14.11 6.50 -6.37
C LYS A 144 -14.57 6.99 -4.99
N LEU A 145 -15.88 7.18 -4.81
CA LEU A 145 -16.47 7.57 -3.52
C LEU A 145 -16.35 6.42 -2.52
N ALA A 146 -16.68 5.20 -2.93
CA ALA A 146 -16.52 4.01 -2.10
C ALA A 146 -15.06 3.79 -1.69
N SER A 147 -14.12 3.95 -2.61
CA SER A 147 -12.69 3.85 -2.32
C SER A 147 -12.24 4.91 -1.31
N SER A 148 -12.75 6.14 -1.42
CA SER A 148 -12.45 7.20 -0.46
C SER A 148 -13.03 6.91 0.91
N TYR A 149 -14.26 6.39 0.98
CA TYR A 149 -14.91 5.99 2.24
C TYR A 149 -14.13 4.85 2.92
N ILE A 150 -13.77 3.81 2.18
CA ILE A 150 -12.95 2.69 2.66
C ILE A 150 -11.60 3.20 3.17
N TYR A 151 -10.98 4.13 2.47
CA TYR A 151 -9.74 4.77 2.90
C TYR A 151 -9.88 5.46 4.26
N TRP A 152 -10.90 6.30 4.46
CA TRP A 152 -11.14 6.99 5.73
C TRP A 152 -11.46 6.04 6.87
N THR A 153 -12.31 5.07 6.62
CA THR A 153 -12.67 4.01 7.55
C THR A 153 -11.44 3.24 8.01
N TYR A 154 -10.58 2.94 7.06
CA TYR A 154 -9.35 2.25 7.28
C TYR A 154 -8.34 3.06 8.10
N GLN A 155 -8.17 4.34 7.81
CA GLN A 155 -7.34 5.25 8.60
C GLN A 155 -7.81 5.34 10.06
N HIS A 156 -9.12 5.34 10.26
CA HIS A 156 -9.70 5.30 11.59
C HIS A 156 -9.36 3.98 12.31
N ALA A 157 -9.58 2.85 11.64
CA ALA A 157 -9.26 1.53 12.17
C ALA A 157 -7.80 1.40 12.59
N LEU A 158 -6.87 1.84 11.75
CA LEU A 158 -5.45 1.84 12.07
C LEU A 158 -5.11 2.65 13.33
N ARG A 159 -5.64 3.87 13.45
CA ARG A 159 -5.41 4.72 14.63
C ARG A 159 -5.90 4.04 15.90
N GLU A 160 -7.06 3.38 15.84
CA GLU A 160 -7.63 2.68 16.99
C GLU A 160 -6.83 1.42 17.36
N LEU A 161 -6.34 0.66 16.36
CA LEU A 161 -5.46 -0.48 16.59
C LEU A 161 -4.12 -0.06 17.22
N LEU A 162 -3.53 1.04 16.74
CA LEU A 162 -2.30 1.60 17.32
C LEU A 162 -2.50 2.13 18.74
N ARG A 163 -3.72 2.53 19.11
CA ARG A 163 -4.10 2.86 20.49
C ARG A 163 -4.33 1.63 21.37
N GLY A 164 -4.07 0.45 20.84
CA GLY A 164 -4.18 -0.82 21.59
C GLY A 164 -5.61 -1.38 21.67
N ARG A 165 -6.56 -0.87 20.89
CA ARG A 165 -7.90 -1.48 20.81
C ARG A 165 -7.83 -2.84 20.12
N LYS A 166 -8.65 -3.79 20.61
CA LYS A 166 -8.74 -5.11 19.98
C LYS A 166 -9.42 -5.00 18.61
N THR A 167 -8.87 -5.71 17.63
CA THR A 167 -9.34 -5.73 16.23
C THR A 167 -10.85 -5.94 16.12
N ILE A 168 -11.40 -6.86 16.91
CA ILE A 168 -12.85 -7.16 16.88
C ILE A 168 -13.70 -5.94 17.26
N HIS A 169 -13.25 -5.13 18.21
CA HIS A 169 -14.00 -3.94 18.63
C HIS A 169 -13.93 -2.83 17.59
N VAL A 170 -12.76 -2.68 16.91
CA VAL A 170 -12.62 -1.71 15.84
C VAL A 170 -13.51 -2.08 14.66
N PHE A 171 -13.57 -3.35 14.27
CA PHE A 171 -14.48 -3.80 13.21
C PHE A 171 -15.96 -3.67 13.59
N ALA A 172 -16.34 -3.95 14.85
CA ALA A 172 -17.71 -3.75 15.31
C ALA A 172 -18.17 -2.30 15.18
N ASP A 173 -17.30 -1.33 15.50
CA ASP A 173 -17.61 0.10 15.37
C ASP A 173 -17.73 0.55 13.89
N LEU A 174 -17.08 -0.14 12.97
CA LEU A 174 -17.16 0.16 11.54
C LEU A 174 -18.41 -0.39 10.86
N MET A 175 -19.04 -1.40 11.48
CA MET A 175 -20.25 -2.06 10.96
C MET A 175 -21.55 -1.47 11.51
N ASN A 176 -21.49 -0.59 12.53
CA ASN A 176 -22.60 0.15 13.09
C ASN A 176 -22.67 1.59 12.55
#